data_92d30fb909589a403ff6efb841ba49cf
#
_entry.id   92d30fb909589a403ff6efb841ba49cf
#
_cell.length_a   1.000
_cell.length_b   1.000
_cell.length_c   1.000
_cell.angle_alpha   90.00
_cell.angle_beta   90.00
_cell.angle_gamma   90.00
#
_symmetry.space_group_name_H-M   'P 1'
#
loop_
_entity.id
_entity.type
_entity.pdbx_description
1 polymer ?
#
loop_
_entity_poly.entity_id
_entity_poly.type
_entity_poly.pdbx_seq_one_letter_code
_entity_poly.pdbx_strand_id
1 'polypeptide(L)'
;MSFRVPGALKKLRTTTATTAAKLATTASRATGRGAGGMIGGLIANAIDPSIMTNLGGGRPAVLVTGTNGKSTTTRMLAAAVRAEHTVATNDGGDNMDAGIISALMAGKDASHLVLEVDELHVPHVADNLNPQALVLLNLTRDQLDRVGEINK
;
A
#
# COMPACT_ATOMS: atom_id res chain seq x y z
N MET A 1 -23.52 -18.89 0.07
CA MET A 1 -24.20 -18.03 -0.91
C MET A 1 -23.38 -16.75 -1.02
N SER A 2 -22.51 -16.62 -2.04
CA SER A 2 -21.63 -15.43 -2.20
C SER A 2 -22.42 -14.37 -2.97
N PHE A 3 -22.81 -13.29 -2.28
CA PHE A 3 -23.45 -12.13 -2.91
C PHE A 3 -22.41 -11.43 -3.81
N ARG A 4 -22.50 -11.63 -5.12
CA ARG A 4 -21.68 -10.90 -6.10
C ARG A 4 -22.21 -9.46 -6.19
N VAL A 5 -21.49 -8.52 -5.58
CA VAL A 5 -21.81 -7.09 -5.71
C VAL A 5 -21.67 -6.70 -7.19
N PRO A 6 -22.68 -6.04 -7.79
CA PRO A 6 -22.62 -5.58 -9.19
C PRO A 6 -21.41 -4.67 -9.43
N GLY A 7 -20.73 -4.85 -10.57
CA GLY A 7 -19.50 -4.10 -10.90
C GLY A 7 -19.65 -2.57 -10.87
N ALA A 8 -20.85 -2.05 -11.18
CA ALA A 8 -21.17 -0.62 -11.08
C ALA A 8 -21.13 -0.10 -9.64
N LEU A 9 -21.69 -0.86 -8.68
CA LEU A 9 -21.65 -0.52 -7.26
C LEU A 9 -20.23 -0.57 -6.70
N LYS A 10 -19.41 -1.52 -7.16
CA LYS A 10 -18.02 -1.65 -6.81
C LYS A 10 -17.21 -0.41 -7.27
N LYS A 11 -17.38 0.00 -8.54
CA LYS A 11 -16.77 1.21 -9.09
C LYS A 11 -17.20 2.47 -8.34
N LEU A 12 -18.49 2.62 -8.05
CA LEU A 12 -19.01 3.77 -7.31
C LEU A 12 -18.38 3.85 -5.90
N ARG A 13 -18.31 2.74 -5.18
CA ARG A 13 -17.73 2.67 -3.84
C ARG A 13 -16.26 3.07 -3.84
N THR A 14 -15.46 2.52 -4.75
CA THR A 14 -14.05 2.87 -4.90
C THR A 14 -13.85 4.34 -5.27
N THR A 15 -14.69 4.89 -6.15
CA THR A 15 -14.64 6.32 -6.52
C THR A 15 -14.97 7.21 -5.32
N THR A 16 -16.02 6.90 -4.56
CA THR A 16 -16.38 7.64 -3.34
C THR A 16 -15.26 7.57 -2.31
N ALA A 17 -14.69 6.39 -2.07
CA ALA A 17 -13.58 6.18 -1.15
C ALA A 17 -12.34 7.02 -1.52
N THR A 18 -11.96 7.00 -2.79
CA THR A 18 -10.79 7.78 -3.27
C THR A 18 -11.03 9.27 -3.23
N THR A 19 -12.24 9.75 -3.48
CA THR A 19 -12.59 11.18 -3.42
C THR A 19 -12.56 11.67 -1.97
N ALA A 20 -13.21 10.96 -1.06
CA ALA A 20 -13.20 11.29 0.37
C ALA A 20 -11.77 11.29 0.95
N ALA A 21 -10.97 10.29 0.59
CA ALA A 21 -9.56 10.19 0.99
C ALA A 21 -8.73 11.39 0.50
N LYS A 22 -8.90 11.82 -0.74
CA LYS A 22 -8.21 13.00 -1.29
C LYS A 22 -8.58 14.28 -0.55
N LEU A 23 -9.86 14.50 -0.29
CA LEU A 23 -10.34 15.67 0.46
C LEU A 23 -9.74 15.68 1.87
N ALA A 24 -9.75 14.57 2.57
CA ALA A 24 -9.18 14.45 3.91
C ALA A 24 -7.65 14.66 3.92
N THR A 25 -6.93 14.11 2.95
CA THR A 25 -5.49 14.34 2.78
C THR A 25 -5.17 15.81 2.57
N THR A 26 -5.94 16.49 1.72
CA THR A 26 -5.77 17.93 1.43
C THR A 26 -6.05 18.76 2.68
N ALA A 27 -7.12 18.47 3.41
CA ALA A 27 -7.46 19.14 4.65
C ALA A 27 -6.40 18.94 5.74
N SER A 28 -5.89 17.71 5.88
CA SER A 28 -4.81 17.39 6.83
C SER A 28 -3.51 18.17 6.54
N ARG A 29 -3.13 18.25 5.27
CA ARG A 29 -1.96 19.04 4.85
C ARG A 29 -2.14 20.53 5.10
N ALA A 30 -3.31 21.08 4.83
CA ALA A 30 -3.62 22.49 5.05
C ALA A 30 -3.60 22.89 6.54
N THR A 31 -3.92 21.95 7.43
CA THR A 31 -3.92 22.18 8.89
C THR A 31 -2.59 21.86 9.58
N GLY A 32 -1.57 21.41 8.84
CA GLY A 32 -0.25 21.07 9.39
C GLY A 32 -0.25 19.89 10.38
N ARG A 33 -1.35 19.15 10.50
CA ARG A 33 -1.52 18.03 11.43
C ARG A 33 -1.08 16.70 10.81
N GLY A 34 0.23 16.52 10.62
CA GLY A 34 0.86 15.24 10.28
C GLY A 34 1.02 14.98 8.78
N ALA A 35 1.77 13.92 8.48
CA ALA A 35 1.97 13.45 7.10
C ALA A 35 0.64 12.91 6.55
N GLY A 36 -0.05 13.71 5.73
CA GLY A 36 -1.37 13.38 5.17
C GLY A 36 -1.43 12.10 4.31
N GLY A 37 -0.32 11.38 4.18
CA GLY A 37 -0.23 10.14 3.42
C GLY A 37 -1.09 9.00 4.00
N MET A 38 -1.00 8.75 5.30
CA MET A 38 -1.73 7.65 5.94
C MET A 38 -3.23 7.92 6.10
N ILE A 39 -3.64 9.18 6.37
CA ILE A 39 -5.05 9.53 6.63
C ILE A 39 -5.93 9.19 5.42
N GLY A 40 -5.45 9.50 4.22
CA GLY A 40 -6.17 9.16 2.99
C GLY A 40 -6.40 7.67 2.85
N GLY A 41 -5.37 6.86 3.08
CA GLY A 41 -5.47 5.40 3.01
C GLY A 41 -6.42 4.80 4.06
N LEU A 42 -6.38 5.32 5.30
CA LEU A 42 -7.29 4.89 6.36
C LEU A 42 -8.76 5.15 5.99
N ILE A 43 -9.08 6.35 5.52
CA ILE A 43 -10.44 6.71 5.12
C ILE A 43 -10.89 5.88 3.91
N ALA A 44 -10.02 5.72 2.92
CA ALA A 44 -10.32 4.92 1.75
C ALA A 44 -10.63 3.46 2.11
N ASN A 45 -9.82 2.86 2.99
CA ASN A 45 -10.01 1.49 3.46
C ASN A 45 -11.29 1.33 4.31
N ALA A 46 -11.62 2.33 5.14
CA ALA A 46 -12.85 2.30 5.94
C ALA A 46 -14.12 2.35 5.06
N ILE A 47 -14.09 3.11 3.96
CA ILE A 47 -15.21 3.21 3.03
C ILE A 47 -15.26 1.99 2.10
N ASP A 48 -14.11 1.53 1.58
CA ASP A 48 -14.01 0.38 0.69
C ASP A 48 -12.92 -0.60 1.17
N PRO A 49 -13.26 -1.62 1.97
CA PRO A 49 -12.30 -2.63 2.43
C PRO A 49 -11.62 -3.43 1.31
N SER A 50 -12.16 -3.39 0.09
CA SER A 50 -11.54 -4.04 -1.08
C SER A 50 -10.69 -3.07 -1.90
N ILE A 51 -10.42 -1.86 -1.40
CA ILE A 51 -9.79 -0.79 -2.19
C ILE A 51 -8.38 -1.15 -2.67
N MET A 52 -7.61 -1.89 -1.87
CA MET A 52 -6.27 -2.36 -2.24
C MET A 52 -6.35 -3.24 -3.49
N THR A 53 -7.22 -4.25 -3.50
CA THR A 53 -7.48 -5.10 -4.66
C THR A 53 -8.04 -4.31 -5.85
N ASN A 54 -8.98 -3.37 -5.60
CA ASN A 54 -9.62 -2.61 -6.66
C ASN A 54 -8.66 -1.63 -7.36
N LEU A 55 -7.70 -1.08 -6.64
CA LEU A 55 -6.70 -0.15 -7.18
C LEU A 55 -5.44 -0.86 -7.67
N GLY A 56 -5.01 -1.93 -6.99
CA GLY A 56 -3.74 -2.59 -7.25
C GLY A 56 -3.84 -3.88 -8.05
N GLY A 57 -4.97 -4.58 -7.97
CA GLY A 57 -5.13 -5.88 -8.59
C GLY A 57 -4.93 -5.88 -10.10
N GLY A 58 -4.22 -6.90 -10.59
CA GLY A 58 -3.92 -7.07 -12.01
C GLY A 58 -2.73 -6.26 -12.53
N ARG A 59 -2.14 -5.38 -11.72
CA ARG A 59 -0.88 -4.71 -12.05
C ARG A 59 0.32 -5.55 -11.58
N PRO A 60 1.38 -5.68 -12.40
CA PRO A 60 2.63 -6.28 -11.95
C PRO A 60 3.12 -5.61 -10.66
N ALA A 61 3.33 -6.41 -9.61
CA ALA A 61 3.71 -5.91 -8.29
C ALA A 61 4.95 -6.64 -7.77
N VAL A 62 5.86 -5.88 -7.16
CA VAL A 62 6.96 -6.38 -6.36
C VAL A 62 6.82 -5.84 -4.95
N LEU A 63 6.86 -6.72 -3.96
CA LEU A 63 6.84 -6.35 -2.55
C LEU A 63 8.25 -6.48 -1.98
N VAL A 64 8.68 -5.50 -1.20
CA VAL A 64 9.97 -5.50 -0.50
C VAL A 64 9.71 -5.46 0.99
N THR A 65 10.24 -6.44 1.72
CA THR A 65 10.10 -6.55 3.16
C THR A 65 11.38 -6.95 3.86
N GLY A 66 11.42 -6.84 5.16
CA GLY A 66 12.56 -7.16 6.02
C GLY A 66 12.79 -6.09 7.08
N THR A 67 13.58 -6.39 8.08
CA THR A 67 13.84 -5.48 9.21
C THR A 67 14.56 -4.21 8.77
N ASN A 68 15.64 -4.35 8.02
CA ASN A 68 16.50 -3.23 7.58
C ASN A 68 16.65 -3.19 6.06
N GLY A 69 16.78 -1.98 5.51
CA GLY A 69 17.06 -1.76 4.10
C GLY A 69 15.83 -1.68 3.18
N LYS A 70 14.62 -1.86 3.70
CA LYS A 70 13.37 -1.83 2.93
C LYS A 70 13.27 -0.61 2.02
N SER A 71 13.27 0.59 2.59
CA SER A 71 13.09 1.84 1.83
C SER A 71 14.18 2.08 0.79
N THR A 72 15.43 1.77 1.12
CA THR A 72 16.55 1.89 0.17
C THR A 72 16.39 0.93 -1.01
N THR A 73 16.11 -0.34 -0.74
CA THR A 73 15.90 -1.35 -1.78
C THR A 73 14.68 -1.04 -2.64
N THR A 74 13.57 -0.61 -2.02
CA THR A 74 12.36 -0.20 -2.73
C THR A 74 12.62 0.96 -3.69
N ARG A 75 13.37 1.99 -3.24
CA ARG A 75 13.74 3.14 -4.08
C ARG A 75 14.64 2.74 -5.24
N MET A 76 15.65 1.90 -5.00
CA MET A 76 16.56 1.40 -6.05
C MET A 76 15.77 0.58 -7.09
N LEU A 77 14.92 -0.34 -6.64
CA LEU A 77 14.11 -1.16 -7.52
C LEU A 77 13.08 -0.33 -8.30
N ALA A 78 12.41 0.61 -7.64
CA ALA A 78 11.49 1.52 -8.30
C ALA A 78 12.19 2.38 -9.35
N ALA A 79 13.42 2.84 -9.08
CA ALA A 79 14.23 3.58 -10.05
C ALA A 79 14.59 2.73 -11.28
N ALA A 80 14.97 1.47 -11.05
CA ALA A 80 15.27 0.53 -12.14
C ALA A 80 14.04 0.26 -13.02
N VAL A 81 12.87 0.00 -12.41
CA VAL A 81 11.64 -0.26 -13.15
C VAL A 81 11.14 1.00 -13.88
N ARG A 82 11.37 2.19 -13.32
CA ARG A 82 11.02 3.47 -13.96
C ARG A 82 11.79 3.75 -15.26
N ALA A 83 12.86 3.02 -15.54
CA ALA A 83 13.57 3.15 -16.82
C ALA A 83 12.67 2.79 -18.02
N GLU A 84 11.69 1.90 -17.83
CA GLU A 84 10.83 1.43 -18.92
C GLU A 84 9.32 1.55 -18.60
N HIS A 85 8.94 1.75 -17.33
CA HIS A 85 7.57 1.69 -16.87
C HIS A 85 7.20 2.84 -15.94
N THR A 86 5.90 3.12 -15.81
CA THR A 86 5.39 4.00 -14.75
C THR A 86 5.20 3.19 -13.47
N VAL A 87 5.68 3.72 -12.33
CA VAL A 87 5.74 2.99 -11.06
C VAL A 87 5.01 3.73 -9.95
N ALA A 88 4.09 3.05 -9.27
CA ALA A 88 3.58 3.46 -7.97
C ALA A 88 4.44 2.85 -6.86
N THR A 89 4.80 3.66 -5.86
CA THR A 89 5.63 3.24 -4.72
C THR A 89 5.30 4.06 -3.48
N ASN A 90 5.51 3.47 -2.31
CA ASN A 90 5.37 4.10 -0.99
C ASN A 90 6.74 4.38 -0.35
N ASP A 91 7.66 4.93 -1.11
CA ASP A 91 9.06 5.18 -0.72
C ASP A 91 9.24 6.22 0.42
N GLY A 92 8.14 6.76 0.94
CA GLY A 92 8.10 7.61 2.14
C GLY A 92 8.20 6.86 3.48
N GLY A 93 8.22 5.53 3.47
CA GLY A 93 8.32 4.70 4.68
C GLY A 93 6.97 4.30 5.29
N ASP A 94 5.86 4.67 4.68
CA ASP A 94 4.51 4.28 5.10
C ASP A 94 4.20 2.85 4.59
N ASN A 95 4.71 1.82 5.28
CA ASN A 95 4.76 0.42 4.85
C ASN A 95 3.61 -0.46 5.37
N MET A 96 2.60 0.15 5.98
CA MET A 96 1.36 -0.47 6.40
C MET A 96 0.26 -0.28 5.35
N ASP A 97 -0.86 -0.97 5.49
CA ASP A 97 -2.01 -0.96 4.57
C ASP A 97 -2.43 0.44 4.14
N ALA A 98 -2.55 1.38 5.08
CA ALA A 98 -2.96 2.75 4.80
C ALA A 98 -1.96 3.50 3.90
N GLY A 99 -0.67 3.31 4.13
CA GLY A 99 0.39 3.89 3.29
C GLY A 99 0.40 3.28 1.89
N ILE A 100 0.24 1.95 1.80
CA ILE A 100 0.15 1.22 0.54
C ILE A 100 -1.06 1.70 -0.27
N ILE A 101 -2.25 1.78 0.35
CA ILE A 101 -3.47 2.30 -0.30
C ILE A 101 -3.26 3.74 -0.80
N SER A 102 -2.62 4.58 0.01
CA SER A 102 -2.30 5.96 -0.39
C SER A 102 -1.37 6.02 -1.61
N ALA A 103 -0.36 5.15 -1.66
CA ALA A 103 0.53 5.02 -2.82
C ALA A 103 -0.22 4.53 -4.07
N LEU A 104 -1.14 3.56 -3.92
CA LEU A 104 -1.98 3.07 -5.00
C LEU A 104 -2.92 4.16 -5.55
N MET A 105 -3.48 5.00 -4.67
CA MET A 105 -4.31 6.14 -5.06
C MET A 105 -3.51 7.24 -5.78
N ALA A 106 -2.31 7.51 -5.31
CA ALA A 106 -1.42 8.51 -5.94
C ALA A 106 -0.92 8.02 -7.30
N GLY A 107 -0.56 6.75 -7.39
CA GLY A 107 -0.09 6.08 -8.60
C GLY A 107 -1.18 5.29 -9.32
N LYS A 108 -2.41 5.81 -9.40
CA LYS A 108 -3.54 5.09 -10.01
C LYS A 108 -3.33 4.74 -11.49
N ASP A 109 -2.55 5.55 -12.21
CA ASP A 109 -2.26 5.38 -13.63
C ASP A 109 -0.89 4.68 -13.87
N ALA A 110 -0.19 4.28 -12.80
CA ALA A 110 1.06 3.55 -12.92
C ALA A 110 0.82 2.11 -13.41
N SER A 111 1.68 1.66 -14.32
CA SER A 111 1.60 0.30 -14.88
C SER A 111 2.15 -0.76 -13.94
N HIS A 112 3.10 -0.42 -13.07
CA HIS A 112 3.78 -1.32 -12.15
C HIS A 112 3.73 -0.82 -10.70
N LEU A 113 3.86 -1.76 -9.77
CA LEU A 113 3.89 -1.50 -8.33
C LEU A 113 5.22 -1.99 -7.76
N VAL A 114 5.93 -1.13 -7.03
CA VAL A 114 7.10 -1.50 -6.22
C VAL A 114 6.84 -0.96 -4.82
N LEU A 115 6.51 -1.85 -3.89
CA LEU A 115 5.95 -1.48 -2.60
C LEU A 115 6.82 -2.00 -1.45
N GLU A 116 7.13 -1.11 -0.51
CA GLU A 116 7.64 -1.45 0.80
C GLU A 116 6.49 -1.98 1.66
N VAL A 117 6.68 -3.11 2.33
CA VAL A 117 5.66 -3.73 3.17
C VAL A 117 6.26 -4.14 4.51
N ASP A 118 5.59 -3.79 5.60
CA ASP A 118 5.93 -4.28 6.93
C ASP A 118 5.72 -5.80 6.99
N GLU A 119 6.57 -6.52 7.72
CA GLU A 119 6.61 -7.98 7.74
C GLU A 119 5.27 -8.60 8.11
N LEU A 120 4.56 -7.99 9.05
CA LEU A 120 3.26 -8.49 9.53
C LEU A 120 2.13 -8.27 8.51
N HIS A 121 2.29 -7.29 7.61
CA HIS A 121 1.31 -6.96 6.58
C HIS A 121 1.50 -7.72 5.28
N VAL A 122 2.65 -8.40 5.09
CA VAL A 122 2.98 -9.11 3.84
C VAL A 122 1.90 -10.10 3.41
N PRO A 123 1.36 -10.99 4.27
CA PRO A 123 0.33 -11.93 3.84
C PRO A 123 -0.91 -11.22 3.31
N HIS A 124 -1.39 -10.21 4.05
CA HIS A 124 -2.58 -9.44 3.67
C HIS A 124 -2.39 -8.69 2.33
N VAL A 125 -1.24 -8.04 2.16
CA VAL A 125 -0.92 -7.30 0.92
C VAL A 125 -0.75 -8.25 -0.26
N ALA A 126 -0.09 -9.39 -0.06
CA ALA A 126 0.10 -10.39 -1.10
C ALA A 126 -1.23 -10.99 -1.56
N ASP A 127 -2.14 -11.29 -0.65
CA ASP A 127 -3.49 -11.80 -0.98
C ASP A 127 -4.30 -10.79 -1.82
N ASN A 128 -4.12 -9.49 -1.58
CA ASN A 128 -4.84 -8.44 -2.29
C ASN A 128 -4.23 -8.08 -3.66
N LEU A 129 -2.90 -8.12 -3.78
CA LEU A 129 -2.20 -7.66 -4.97
C LEU A 129 -1.69 -8.78 -5.87
N ASN A 130 -1.58 -10.02 -5.37
CA ASN A 130 -1.00 -11.17 -6.07
C ASN A 130 0.34 -10.81 -6.73
N PRO A 131 1.39 -10.47 -5.96
CA PRO A 131 2.64 -9.95 -6.48
C PRO A 131 3.39 -10.99 -7.32
N GLN A 132 4.13 -10.52 -8.34
CA GLN A 132 4.99 -11.34 -9.17
C GLN A 132 6.29 -11.74 -8.45
N ALA A 133 6.74 -10.92 -7.51
CA ALA A 133 7.92 -11.18 -6.72
C ALA A 133 7.79 -10.61 -5.31
N LEU A 134 8.44 -11.30 -4.36
CA LEU A 134 8.62 -10.88 -2.99
C LEU A 134 10.13 -10.85 -2.68
N VAL A 135 10.64 -9.69 -2.31
CA VAL A 135 12.02 -9.48 -1.92
C VAL A 135 12.10 -9.51 -0.39
N LEU A 136 12.64 -10.57 0.16
CA LEU A 136 12.91 -10.74 1.58
C LEU A 136 14.37 -10.36 1.85
N LEU A 137 14.61 -9.26 2.57
CA LEU A 137 15.96 -8.76 2.80
C LEU A 137 16.64 -9.45 3.99
N ASN A 138 16.08 -9.25 5.16
CA ASN A 138 16.59 -9.80 6.42
C ASN A 138 15.49 -9.76 7.48
N LEU A 139 15.63 -10.64 8.46
CA LEU A 139 14.80 -10.66 9.66
C LEU A 139 15.74 -10.65 10.86
N THR A 140 15.81 -9.53 11.58
CA THR A 140 16.70 -9.36 12.73
C THR A 140 15.92 -9.15 14.02
N ARG A 141 16.59 -9.36 15.15
CA ARG A 141 15.99 -9.37 16.49
C ARG A 141 15.36 -8.02 16.91
N ASP A 142 15.78 -6.90 16.32
CA ASP A 142 15.35 -5.57 16.74
C ASP A 142 13.86 -5.28 16.51
N GLN A 143 13.20 -6.06 15.66
CA GLN A 143 11.75 -5.92 15.46
C GLN A 143 10.93 -6.96 16.24
N LEU A 144 11.55 -8.03 16.70
CA LEU A 144 10.92 -8.98 17.61
C LEU A 144 10.56 -8.33 18.96
N ASP A 145 11.30 -7.31 19.39
CA ASP A 145 11.02 -6.54 20.61
C ASP A 145 9.83 -5.58 20.49
N ARG A 146 9.46 -5.20 19.26
CA ARG A 146 8.25 -4.40 19.00
C ARG A 146 6.97 -5.25 18.98
N VAL A 147 7.10 -6.50 18.66
CA VAL A 147 6.02 -7.48 18.67
C VAL A 147 6.09 -8.24 19.98
N GLY A 148 5.81 -7.61 21.10
CA GLY A 148 5.86 -8.18 22.46
C GLY A 148 5.06 -9.46 22.70
N GLU A 149 4.87 -10.31 21.68
CA GLU A 149 3.99 -11.47 21.65
C GLU A 149 4.68 -12.80 21.30
N ILE A 150 6.00 -12.82 21.09
CA ILE A 150 6.69 -14.08 20.76
C ILE A 150 6.99 -14.93 22.03
N ASN A 151 6.65 -14.44 23.21
CA ASN A 151 6.81 -15.15 24.49
C ASN A 151 5.47 -15.50 25.17
N LYS A 152 4.43 -15.85 24.43
CA LYS A 152 3.25 -16.50 24.98
C LYS A 152 3.00 -17.82 24.30
#